data_04d1a7ef298fb2c06a62b799b4caae33
#
_entry.id   04d1a7ef298fb2c06a62b799b4caae33
#
_cell.length_a   1.000
_cell.length_b   1.000
_cell.length_c   1.000
_cell.angle_alpha   90.00
_cell.angle_beta   90.00
_cell.angle_gamma   90.00
#
_symmetry.space_group_name_H-M   'P 1'
#
loop_
_entity.id
_entity.type
_entity.pdbx_description
1 polymer ?
#
loop_
_entity_poly.entity_id
_entity_poly.type
_entity_poly.pdbx_seq_one_letter_code
_entity_poly.pdbx_strand_id
1 'polypeptide(L)'
;SRPAIDFLFESAADLLGQPLIGILLSGADADAAQGLAAIDQAQGLCIVQTPDSASSPTMPRAALSLIPQVPHVLSPAAIAETLNRLHARGLL
;
A
#
# COMPACT_ATOMS: atom_id res chain seq x y z
N SER A 1 -13.18 6.55 4.34
CA SER A 1 -13.52 5.24 3.77
C SER A 1 -12.84 5.03 2.42
N ARG A 2 -12.43 3.80 2.14
CA ARG A 2 -11.73 3.45 0.90
C ARG A 2 -12.32 2.16 0.31
N PRO A 3 -13.60 2.16 -0.13
CA PRO A 3 -14.23 0.95 -0.64
C PRO A 3 -13.53 0.37 -1.89
N ALA A 4 -12.86 1.20 -2.69
CA ALA A 4 -12.10 0.72 -3.84
C ALA A 4 -10.90 -0.14 -3.41
N ILE A 5 -10.26 0.18 -2.27
CA ILE A 5 -9.18 -0.63 -1.71
C ILE A 5 -9.73 -1.99 -1.27
N ASP A 6 -10.87 -2.01 -0.61
CA ASP A 6 -11.52 -3.24 -0.16
C ASP A 6 -11.81 -4.16 -1.36
N PHE A 7 -12.35 -3.60 -2.43
CA PHE A 7 -12.66 -4.33 -3.66
C PHE A 7 -11.39 -4.92 -4.29
N LEU A 8 -10.33 -4.12 -4.41
CA LEU A 8 -9.06 -4.57 -4.99
C LEU A 8 -8.43 -5.68 -4.15
N PHE A 9 -8.51 -5.57 -2.83
CA PHE A 9 -7.96 -6.59 -1.94
C PHE A 9 -8.74 -7.90 -2.05
N GLU A 10 -10.06 -7.83 -2.08
CA GLU A 10 -10.90 -9.01 -2.29
C GLU A 10 -10.62 -9.66 -3.64
N SER A 11 -10.49 -8.87 -4.70
CA SER A 11 -10.20 -9.38 -6.03
C SER A 11 -8.84 -10.08 -6.07
N ALA A 12 -7.82 -9.51 -5.43
CA ALA A 12 -6.51 -10.13 -5.32
C ALA A 12 -6.58 -11.45 -4.55
N ALA A 13 -7.36 -11.50 -3.46
CA ALA A 13 -7.56 -12.72 -2.69
C ALA A 13 -8.19 -13.82 -3.54
N ASP A 14 -9.20 -13.48 -4.35
CA ASP A 14 -9.87 -14.44 -5.21
C ASP A 14 -8.92 -15.00 -6.27
N LEU A 15 -8.05 -14.15 -6.83
CA LEU A 15 -7.12 -14.58 -7.89
C LEU A 15 -5.90 -15.32 -7.35
N LEU A 16 -5.36 -14.89 -6.23
CA LEU A 16 -4.07 -15.35 -5.71
C LEU A 16 -4.20 -16.32 -4.55
N GLY A 17 -5.39 -16.47 -3.99
CA GLY A 17 -5.63 -17.29 -2.82
C GLY A 17 -5.19 -16.65 -1.51
N GLN A 18 -4.06 -15.97 -1.49
CA GLN A 18 -3.55 -15.25 -0.32
C GLN A 18 -3.18 -13.83 -0.74
N PRO A 19 -3.98 -12.83 -0.35
CA PRO A 19 -3.68 -11.45 -0.71
C PRO A 19 -2.42 -10.96 0.03
N LEU A 20 -1.70 -10.06 -0.63
CA LEU A 20 -0.47 -9.49 -0.12
C LEU A 20 -0.63 -7.98 -0.03
N ILE A 21 -0.24 -7.41 1.10
CA ILE A 21 -0.23 -5.97 1.32
C ILE A 21 1.20 -5.49 1.55
N GLY A 22 1.58 -4.44 0.83
CA GLY A 22 2.82 -3.73 1.08
C GLY A 22 2.53 -2.30 1.50
N ILE A 23 3.19 -1.85 2.57
CA ILE A 23 3.01 -0.48 3.08
C ILE A 23 4.37 0.17 3.22
N LEU A 24 4.54 1.32 2.55
CA LEU A 24 5.76 2.11 2.66
C LEU A 24 5.49 3.33 3.54
N LEU A 25 6.17 3.38 4.67
CA LEU A 25 6.04 4.47 5.63
C LEU A 25 7.23 5.44 5.52
N SER A 26 7.13 6.58 6.18
CA SER A 26 8.23 7.52 6.24
C SER A 26 9.45 6.89 6.94
N GLY A 27 10.63 7.25 6.49
CA GLY A 27 11.87 6.68 7.02
C GLY A 27 12.32 5.39 6.32
N ALA A 28 11.52 4.85 5.39
CA ALA A 28 11.92 3.70 4.60
C ALA A 28 13.07 4.07 3.65
N ASP A 29 13.90 3.10 3.30
CA ASP A 29 15.03 3.31 2.38
C ASP A 29 14.67 2.89 0.94
N ALA A 30 15.63 3.05 0.03
CA ALA A 30 15.42 2.74 -1.39
C ALA A 30 15.12 1.25 -1.63
N ASP A 31 15.68 0.35 -0.81
CA ASP A 31 15.41 -1.08 -0.93
C ASP A 31 13.96 -1.38 -0.58
N ALA A 32 13.39 -0.67 0.39
CA ALA A 32 11.98 -0.80 0.74
C ALA A 32 11.07 -0.38 -0.43
N ALA A 33 11.43 0.67 -1.16
CA ALA A 33 10.68 1.09 -2.34
C ALA A 33 10.71 0.03 -3.44
N GLN A 34 11.85 -0.61 -3.66
CA GLN A 34 11.98 -1.71 -4.61
C GLN A 34 11.16 -2.93 -4.17
N GLY A 35 11.15 -3.22 -2.87
CA GLY A 35 10.33 -4.29 -2.30
C GLY A 35 8.85 -4.05 -2.55
N LEU A 36 8.39 -2.81 -2.41
CA LEU A 36 7.01 -2.46 -2.69
C LEU A 36 6.68 -2.66 -4.17
N ALA A 37 7.60 -2.30 -5.07
CA ALA A 37 7.42 -2.53 -6.50
C ALA A 37 7.28 -4.02 -6.82
N ALA A 38 8.04 -4.88 -6.13
CA ALA A 38 7.91 -6.33 -6.30
C ALA A 38 6.52 -6.83 -5.86
N ILE A 39 5.96 -6.26 -4.79
CA ILE A 39 4.61 -6.58 -4.34
C ILE A 39 3.59 -6.15 -5.39
N ASP A 40 3.77 -4.97 -5.99
CA ASP A 40 2.90 -4.50 -7.06
C ASP A 40 2.94 -5.45 -8.26
N GLN A 41 4.12 -5.91 -8.65
CA GLN A 41 4.26 -6.87 -9.75
C GLN A 41 3.60 -8.21 -9.44
N ALA A 42 3.55 -8.59 -8.18
CA ALA A 42 2.83 -9.79 -7.73
C ALA A 42 1.34 -9.55 -7.53
N GLN A 43 0.83 -8.38 -7.96
CA GLN A 43 -0.57 -7.99 -7.87
C GLN A 43 -1.06 -7.81 -6.42
N GLY A 44 -0.15 -7.51 -5.51
CA GLY A 44 -0.50 -7.15 -4.15
C GLY A 44 -1.05 -5.73 -4.05
N LEU A 45 -1.65 -5.43 -2.92
CA LEU A 45 -2.11 -4.09 -2.61
C LEU A 45 -0.94 -3.25 -2.08
N CYS A 46 -0.66 -2.12 -2.73
CA CYS A 46 0.41 -1.23 -2.33
C CYS A 46 -0.13 0.06 -1.75
N ILE A 47 0.33 0.42 -0.57
CA ILE A 47 -0.04 1.64 0.13
C ILE A 47 1.24 2.42 0.44
N VAL A 48 1.24 3.71 0.13
CA VAL A 48 2.38 4.60 0.38
C VAL A 48 1.89 5.75 1.26
N GLN A 49 2.62 6.01 2.33
CA GLN A 49 2.36 7.19 3.16
C GLN A 49 2.54 8.45 2.30
N THR A 50 1.55 9.37 2.36
CA THR A 50 1.64 10.59 1.57
C THR A 50 2.92 11.36 1.88
N PRO A 51 3.66 11.83 0.85
CA PRO A 51 4.89 12.59 1.06
C PRO A 51 4.69 13.84 1.94
N ASP A 52 3.53 14.47 1.86
CA ASP A 52 3.24 15.67 2.63
C ASP A 52 3.17 15.42 4.13
N SER A 53 2.79 14.20 4.55
CA SER A 53 2.69 13.82 5.96
C SER A 53 3.94 13.11 6.46
N ALA A 54 4.88 12.76 5.58
CA ALA A 54 6.08 12.03 5.96
C ALA A 54 7.12 12.98 6.55
N SER A 55 7.78 12.54 7.64
CA SER A 55 8.93 13.27 8.19
C SER A 55 10.11 13.27 7.22
N SER A 56 10.18 12.25 6.34
CA SER A 56 11.14 12.17 5.25
C SER A 56 10.41 11.77 3.99
N PRO A 57 10.08 12.71 3.09
CA PRO A 57 9.27 12.41 1.90
C PRO A 57 10.02 11.72 0.77
N THR A 58 11.34 11.56 0.88
CA THR A 58 12.17 11.03 -0.21
C THR A 58 11.76 9.62 -0.64
N MET A 59 11.52 8.72 0.30
CA MET A 59 11.21 7.33 0.00
C MET A 59 9.80 7.12 -0.55
N PRO A 60 8.76 7.78 -0.03
CA PRO A 60 7.45 7.72 -0.68
C PRO A 60 7.48 8.22 -2.13
N ARG A 61 8.23 9.28 -2.42
CA ARG A 61 8.38 9.78 -3.79
C ARG A 61 9.12 8.79 -4.67
N ALA A 62 10.17 8.16 -4.15
CA ALA A 62 10.91 7.13 -4.88
C ALA A 62 10.01 5.95 -5.25
N ALA A 63 9.16 5.51 -4.32
CA ALA A 63 8.21 4.44 -4.59
C ALA A 63 7.23 4.82 -5.69
N LEU A 64 6.71 6.05 -5.67
CA LEU A 64 5.79 6.53 -6.69
C LEU A 64 6.40 6.53 -8.09
N SER A 65 7.73 6.74 -8.21
CA SER A 65 8.40 6.68 -9.50
C SER A 65 8.73 5.26 -9.96
N LEU A 66 8.82 4.30 -9.05
CA LEU A 66 9.13 2.91 -9.38
C LEU A 66 7.91 2.08 -9.74
N ILE A 67 6.72 2.51 -9.33
CA ILE A 67 5.49 1.75 -9.52
C ILE A 67 4.66 2.42 -10.61
N PRO A 68 4.55 1.80 -11.83
CA PRO A 68 3.78 2.38 -12.92
C PRO A 68 2.30 2.52 -12.59
N GLN A 69 1.73 1.56 -11.87
CA GLN A 69 0.38 1.66 -11.36
C GLN A 69 0.43 2.52 -10.09
N VAL A 70 -0.42 3.52 -10.03
CA VAL A 70 -0.42 4.43 -8.88
C VAL A 70 -0.86 3.68 -7.63
N PRO A 71 -0.01 3.56 -6.60
CA PRO A 71 -0.42 2.95 -5.34
C PRO A 71 -1.40 3.87 -4.61
N HIS A 72 -2.03 3.35 -3.58
CA HIS A 72 -2.88 4.17 -2.73
C HIS A 72 -2.00 5.04 -1.84
N VAL A 73 -2.07 6.35 -2.05
CA VAL A 73 -1.29 7.33 -1.28
C VAL A 73 -2.16 7.83 -0.14
N LEU A 74 -1.81 7.49 1.09
CA LEU A 74 -2.65 7.73 2.26
C LEU A 74 -1.87 8.39 3.39
N SER A 75 -2.58 9.18 4.18
CA SER A 75 -2.04 9.68 5.46
C SER A 75 -1.88 8.53 6.45
N PRO A 76 -1.05 8.69 7.51
CA PRO A 76 -0.95 7.65 8.54
C PRO A 76 -2.29 7.28 9.16
N ALA A 77 -3.16 8.26 9.40
CA ALA A 77 -4.49 7.99 9.95
C ALA A 77 -5.34 7.16 8.98
N ALA A 78 -5.30 7.47 7.69
CA ALA A 78 -6.05 6.74 6.68
C ALA A 78 -5.50 5.32 6.48
N ILE A 79 -4.19 5.12 6.63
CA ILE A 79 -3.57 3.78 6.62
C ILE A 79 -4.13 2.95 7.77
N ALA A 80 -4.11 3.49 8.99
CA ALA A 80 -4.64 2.79 10.15
C ALA A 80 -6.12 2.45 9.99
N GLU A 81 -6.93 3.39 9.52
CA GLU A 81 -8.35 3.16 9.25
C GLU A 81 -8.56 2.04 8.23
N THR A 82 -7.78 2.06 7.15
CA THR A 82 -7.86 1.04 6.10
C THR A 82 -7.55 -0.35 6.65
N LEU A 83 -6.47 -0.49 7.41
CA LEU A 83 -6.09 -1.77 8.00
C LEU A 83 -7.16 -2.29 8.97
N ASN A 84 -7.69 -1.41 9.80
CA ASN A 84 -8.76 -1.77 10.73
C ASN A 84 -10.01 -2.24 10.00
N ARG A 85 -10.37 -1.56 8.91
CA ARG A 85 -11.54 -1.94 8.11
C ARG A 85 -11.33 -3.29 7.44
N LEU A 86 -10.17 -3.53 6.86
CA LEU A 86 -9.87 -4.81 6.22
C LEU A 86 -9.91 -5.94 7.24
N HIS A 87 -9.35 -5.72 8.43
CA HIS A 87 -9.39 -6.69 9.50
C HIS A 87 -10.83 -6.97 9.96
N ALA A 88 -11.64 -5.93 10.14
CA ALA A 88 -13.02 -6.08 10.57
C ALA A 88 -13.87 -6.88 9.56
N ARG A 89 -13.49 -6.82 8.28
CA ARG A 89 -14.16 -7.57 7.21
C ARG A 89 -13.60 -8.97 7.02
N GLY A 90 -12.66 -9.40 7.84
CA GLY A 90 -12.05 -10.71 7.73
C GLY A 90 -11.09 -10.86 6.56
N LEU A 91 -10.60 -9.76 6.00
CA LEU A 91 -9.68 -9.76 4.85
C LEU A 91 -8.22 -9.79 5.27
N LEU A 92 -7.94 -9.54 6.53
CA LEU A 92 -6.60 -9.66 7.13
C LEU A 92 -6.58 -10.73 8.19
#